data_6ddc1b6d35b81e443558164c3ecc2463
#
_entry.id   6ddc1b6d35b81e443558164c3ecc2463
#
_cell.length_a   1.000
_cell.length_b   1.000
_cell.length_c   1.000
_cell.angle_alpha   90.00
_cell.angle_beta   90.00
_cell.angle_gamma   90.00
#
_symmetry.space_group_name_H-M   'P 1'
#
loop_
_entity.id
_entity.type
_entity.pdbx_description
1 polymer ?
#
loop_
_entity_poly.entity_id
_entity_poly.type
_entity_poly.pdbx_seq_one_letter_code
_entity_poly.pdbx_strand_id
1 'polypeptide(L)'
;MKPLIFPMKRNICVIGGGRWGKNHIRTLAGLGCLAAVVEADAGRLKEYTEQYPGIKGYTDIDEAIACGYDGYTVALPAELHYPAGKKLLEKGLNVMLEKPMTLTAAQSAELVELARDTGARLMVGHVLLFHPAYRKIKEVIDSGRLGKLFYLYSHRLNLGTVRTEESVFPSFAPHDISVLDYLTGSPACKIEAKGAKFLQDKVYDSTLTQLEYPGNVHAHIYVSWLHPYKQQLLVVIGSKGMLSFDDATSEKEIHFYNKRIDFENGLPVKIEAPDEIIPYEKKMPLEEELKYFVEHLDSTIGINSGEAGYEVVKVLETVQQIIENNGQ
;
A
#
# COMPACT_ATOMS: atom_id res chain seq x y z
N MET A 1 -25.36 15.85 -12.17
CA MET A 1 -24.75 14.93 -11.20
C MET A 1 -25.89 14.13 -10.57
N LYS A 2 -25.97 12.82 -10.82
CA LYS A 2 -26.87 11.95 -10.05
C LYS A 2 -26.27 11.75 -8.67
N PRO A 3 -27.05 11.86 -7.58
CA PRO A 3 -26.52 11.54 -6.26
C PRO A 3 -26.10 10.07 -6.26
N LEU A 4 -24.89 9.79 -5.79
CA LEU A 4 -24.45 8.43 -5.47
C LEU A 4 -25.39 7.91 -4.37
N ILE A 5 -26.30 7.03 -4.73
CA ILE A 5 -27.15 6.32 -3.76
C ILE A 5 -26.24 5.25 -3.16
N PHE A 6 -25.66 5.53 -1.98
CA PHE A 6 -25.08 4.49 -1.16
C PHE A 6 -26.25 3.60 -0.67
N PRO A 7 -26.24 2.31 -0.96
CA PRO A 7 -27.18 1.39 -0.33
C PRO A 7 -26.78 1.21 1.12
N MET A 8 -27.53 1.76 2.04
CA MET A 8 -27.36 1.80 3.50
C MET A 8 -26.17 2.63 3.99
N LYS A 9 -26.46 3.53 4.92
CA LYS A 9 -25.47 4.33 5.65
C LYS A 9 -24.61 3.38 6.50
N ARG A 10 -23.34 3.22 6.14
CA ARG A 10 -22.37 2.43 6.94
C ARG A 10 -21.79 3.27 8.06
N ASN A 11 -21.56 2.65 9.19
CA ASN A 11 -21.02 3.26 10.39
C ASN A 11 -19.61 2.73 10.64
N ILE A 12 -18.60 3.55 10.39
CA ILE A 12 -17.19 3.18 10.54
C ILE A 12 -16.61 3.83 11.78
N CYS A 13 -15.88 3.04 12.56
CA CYS A 13 -15.10 3.51 13.71
C CYS A 13 -13.63 3.63 13.30
N VAL A 14 -13.00 4.78 13.57
CA VAL A 14 -11.57 5.00 13.37
C VAL A 14 -10.85 4.80 14.70
N ILE A 15 -9.86 3.91 14.73
CA ILE A 15 -9.01 3.64 15.88
C ILE A 15 -7.65 4.29 15.68
N GLY A 16 -7.35 5.30 16.49
CA GLY A 16 -6.17 6.16 16.39
C GLY A 16 -6.45 7.45 15.63
N GLY A 17 -6.43 8.58 16.33
CA GLY A 17 -6.58 9.94 15.78
C GLY A 17 -5.26 10.66 15.56
N GLY A 18 -4.14 9.95 15.45
CA GLY A 18 -2.81 10.52 15.28
C GLY A 18 -2.55 11.13 13.91
N ARG A 19 -1.25 11.22 13.56
CA ARG A 19 -0.80 11.86 12.32
C ARG A 19 -1.48 11.35 11.05
N TRP A 20 -1.72 10.04 10.94
CA TRP A 20 -2.36 9.44 9.77
C TRP A 20 -3.88 9.28 9.98
N GLY A 21 -4.31 8.87 11.18
CA GLY A 21 -5.71 8.66 11.50
C GLY A 21 -6.62 9.89 11.30
N LYS A 22 -6.09 11.11 11.49
CA LYS A 22 -6.82 12.34 11.14
C LYS A 22 -7.25 12.40 9.66
N ASN A 23 -6.49 11.75 8.75
CA ASN A 23 -6.86 11.69 7.34
C ASN A 23 -8.01 10.70 7.14
N HIS A 24 -8.01 9.54 7.83
CA HIS A 24 -9.14 8.60 7.83
C HIS A 24 -10.40 9.25 8.36
N ILE A 25 -10.31 9.93 9.53
CA ILE A 25 -11.42 10.64 10.15
C ILE A 25 -12.02 11.67 9.18
N ARG A 26 -11.18 12.54 8.60
CA ARG A 26 -11.63 13.56 7.66
C ARG A 26 -12.29 12.95 6.42
N THR A 27 -11.67 11.91 5.85
CA THR A 27 -12.17 11.28 4.61
C THR A 27 -13.48 10.54 4.85
N LEU A 28 -13.58 9.74 5.93
CA LEU A 28 -14.82 9.04 6.30
C LEU A 28 -15.94 10.00 6.68
N ALA A 29 -15.63 11.13 7.31
CA ALA A 29 -16.60 12.19 7.56
C ALA A 29 -17.13 12.78 6.22
N GLY A 30 -16.24 13.04 5.25
CA GLY A 30 -16.61 13.49 3.91
C GLY A 30 -17.47 12.49 3.14
N LEU A 31 -17.22 11.19 3.33
CA LEU A 31 -18.03 10.10 2.79
C LEU A 31 -19.37 9.87 3.55
N GLY A 32 -19.57 10.53 4.68
CA GLY A 32 -20.78 10.36 5.52
C GLY A 32 -20.82 9.02 6.29
N CYS A 33 -19.67 8.36 6.43
CA CYS A 33 -19.52 7.03 7.04
C CYS A 33 -18.87 7.07 8.45
N LEU A 34 -18.29 8.20 8.87
CA LEU A 34 -17.68 8.32 10.20
C LEU A 34 -18.74 8.25 11.30
N ALA A 35 -18.66 7.26 12.18
CA ALA A 35 -19.57 7.09 13.30
C ALA A 35 -18.88 7.24 14.66
N ALA A 36 -17.60 6.88 14.76
CA ALA A 36 -16.87 6.95 16.01
C ALA A 36 -15.36 7.14 15.80
N VAL A 37 -14.70 7.61 16.84
CA VAL A 37 -13.24 7.71 16.95
C VAL A 37 -12.81 7.13 18.29
N VAL A 38 -11.79 6.28 18.29
CA VAL A 38 -11.06 5.83 19.47
C VAL A 38 -9.72 6.55 19.49
N GLU A 39 -9.46 7.32 20.54
CA GLU A 39 -8.21 8.07 20.71
C GLU A 39 -7.86 8.16 22.20
N ALA A 40 -6.70 7.69 22.58
CA ALA A 40 -6.26 7.64 23.97
C ALA A 40 -6.03 9.03 24.59
N ASP A 41 -5.65 10.02 23.78
CA ASP A 41 -5.54 11.41 24.21
C ASP A 41 -6.94 12.07 24.27
N ALA A 42 -7.44 12.27 25.48
CA ALA A 42 -8.76 12.85 25.71
C ALA A 42 -8.92 14.28 25.13
N GLY A 43 -7.83 15.05 25.08
CA GLY A 43 -7.84 16.40 24.47
C GLY A 43 -8.08 16.32 22.97
N ARG A 44 -7.32 15.48 22.27
CA ARG A 44 -7.46 15.23 20.84
C ARG A 44 -8.81 14.60 20.50
N LEU A 45 -9.28 13.66 21.33
CA LEU A 45 -10.62 13.07 21.17
C LEU A 45 -11.72 14.12 21.23
N LYS A 46 -11.63 15.05 22.19
CA LYS A 46 -12.57 16.14 22.32
C LYS A 46 -12.59 17.04 21.08
N GLU A 47 -11.40 17.37 20.51
CA GLU A 47 -11.31 18.14 19.26
C GLU A 47 -12.10 17.47 18.13
N TYR A 48 -11.97 16.13 17.96
CA TYR A 48 -12.71 15.41 16.93
C TYR A 48 -14.22 15.39 17.17
N THR A 49 -14.68 15.19 18.41
CA THR A 49 -16.11 15.17 18.71
C THR A 49 -16.76 16.55 18.56
N GLU A 50 -16.01 17.62 18.81
CA GLU A 50 -16.45 18.99 18.56
C GLU A 50 -16.45 19.32 17.05
N GLN A 51 -15.42 18.87 16.30
CA GLN A 51 -15.29 19.12 14.87
C GLN A 51 -16.32 18.35 14.03
N TYR A 52 -16.70 17.14 14.47
CA TYR A 52 -17.63 16.26 13.76
C TYR A 52 -18.86 15.94 14.66
N PRO A 53 -19.83 16.84 14.77
CA PRO A 53 -21.00 16.62 15.63
C PRO A 53 -21.77 15.35 15.25
N GLY A 54 -22.10 14.55 16.27
CA GLY A 54 -22.87 13.31 16.10
C GLY A 54 -22.02 12.03 16.05
N ILE A 55 -20.68 12.12 16.01
CA ILE A 55 -19.84 10.94 16.23
C ILE A 55 -19.70 10.61 17.72
N LYS A 56 -19.41 9.33 18.02
CA LYS A 56 -19.06 8.90 19.37
C LYS A 56 -17.53 8.95 19.55
N GLY A 57 -17.10 9.33 20.74
CA GLY A 57 -15.70 9.32 21.13
C GLY A 57 -15.45 8.29 22.22
N TYR A 58 -14.35 7.55 22.12
CA TYR A 58 -13.92 6.56 23.10
C TYR A 58 -12.43 6.73 23.39
N THR A 59 -12.02 6.48 24.64
CA THR A 59 -10.59 6.40 24.99
C THR A 59 -10.07 4.97 24.98
N ASP A 60 -10.97 3.98 24.98
CA ASP A 60 -10.67 2.56 24.97
C ASP A 60 -11.33 1.86 23.76
N ILE A 61 -10.58 0.98 23.10
CA ILE A 61 -11.06 0.19 21.97
C ILE A 61 -12.20 -0.77 22.36
N ASP A 62 -12.21 -1.30 23.58
CA ASP A 62 -13.22 -2.27 24.05
C ASP A 62 -14.60 -1.61 24.16
N GLU A 63 -14.67 -0.35 24.54
CA GLU A 63 -15.91 0.40 24.56
C GLU A 63 -16.50 0.57 23.15
N ALA A 64 -15.65 0.86 22.18
CA ALA A 64 -16.07 0.96 20.77
C ALA A 64 -16.50 -0.39 20.19
N ILE A 65 -15.80 -1.47 20.51
CA ILE A 65 -16.15 -2.84 20.10
C ILE A 65 -17.53 -3.24 20.67
N ALA A 66 -17.79 -2.94 21.93
CA ALA A 66 -19.07 -3.27 22.58
C ALA A 66 -20.27 -2.55 21.95
N CYS A 67 -20.05 -1.39 21.31
CA CYS A 67 -21.10 -0.65 20.60
C CYS A 67 -21.46 -1.24 19.23
N GLY A 68 -20.54 -1.96 18.57
CA GLY A 68 -20.71 -2.57 17.27
C GLY A 68 -20.81 -1.54 16.14
N TYR A 69 -19.83 -1.55 15.23
CA TYR A 69 -19.81 -0.76 14.01
C TYR A 69 -19.70 -1.70 12.80
N ASP A 70 -20.10 -1.23 11.60
CA ASP A 70 -20.04 -2.05 10.38
C ASP A 70 -18.59 -2.39 9.98
N GLY A 71 -17.64 -1.51 10.33
CA GLY A 71 -16.23 -1.71 10.10
C GLY A 71 -15.35 -0.78 10.94
N TYR A 72 -14.08 -1.15 11.03
CA TYR A 72 -13.06 -0.43 11.81
C TYR A 72 -11.86 -0.12 10.94
N THR A 73 -11.32 1.10 11.01
CA THR A 73 -10.02 1.42 10.44
C THR A 73 -9.02 1.68 11.55
N VAL A 74 -7.87 1.02 11.52
CA VAL A 74 -6.83 1.09 12.54
C VAL A 74 -5.64 1.87 11.99
N ALA A 75 -5.41 3.06 12.51
CA ALA A 75 -4.34 3.98 12.13
C ALA A 75 -3.48 4.35 13.34
N LEU A 76 -3.06 3.33 14.06
CA LEU A 76 -2.18 3.36 15.22
C LEU A 76 -0.69 3.31 14.81
N PRO A 77 0.27 3.45 15.73
CA PRO A 77 1.65 2.99 15.52
C PRO A 77 1.72 1.50 15.16
N ALA A 78 2.69 1.11 14.31
CA ALA A 78 2.76 -0.21 13.71
C ALA A 78 2.79 -1.37 14.72
N GLU A 79 3.42 -1.17 15.87
CA GLU A 79 3.49 -2.14 16.97
C GLU A 79 2.12 -2.46 17.60
N LEU A 80 1.15 -1.57 17.41
CA LEU A 80 -0.21 -1.73 17.92
C LEU A 80 -1.19 -2.31 16.88
N HIS A 81 -0.78 -2.47 15.62
CA HIS A 81 -1.65 -3.01 14.58
C HIS A 81 -2.07 -4.45 14.87
N TYR A 82 -1.10 -5.31 15.21
CA TYR A 82 -1.39 -6.72 15.53
C TYR A 82 -2.35 -6.89 16.71
N PRO A 83 -2.10 -6.33 17.92
CA PRO A 83 -3.02 -6.51 19.04
C PRO A 83 -4.41 -5.91 18.78
N ALA A 84 -4.51 -4.78 18.11
CA ALA A 84 -5.80 -4.17 17.76
C ALA A 84 -6.55 -5.00 16.70
N GLY A 85 -5.85 -5.43 15.64
CA GLY A 85 -6.40 -6.25 14.57
C GLY A 85 -6.89 -7.60 15.08
N LYS A 86 -6.08 -8.28 15.92
CA LYS A 86 -6.44 -9.55 16.56
C LYS A 86 -7.72 -9.42 17.37
N LYS A 87 -7.79 -8.44 18.27
CA LYS A 87 -8.96 -8.18 19.11
C LYS A 87 -10.25 -7.97 18.29
N LEU A 88 -10.18 -7.26 17.17
CA LEU A 88 -11.31 -7.04 16.26
C LEU A 88 -11.71 -8.31 15.52
N LEU A 89 -10.73 -9.02 14.95
CA LEU A 89 -10.97 -10.24 14.17
C LEU A 89 -11.49 -11.40 15.02
N GLU A 90 -11.02 -11.56 16.26
CA GLU A 90 -11.57 -12.54 17.21
C GLU A 90 -13.07 -12.34 17.52
N LYS A 91 -13.59 -11.12 17.29
CA LYS A 91 -15.01 -10.78 17.40
C LYS A 91 -15.76 -10.85 16.08
N GLY A 92 -15.11 -11.27 15.00
CA GLY A 92 -15.70 -11.32 13.66
C GLY A 92 -15.97 -9.94 13.05
N LEU A 93 -15.24 -8.92 13.48
CA LEU A 93 -15.43 -7.54 13.03
C LEU A 93 -14.57 -7.22 11.82
N ASN A 94 -15.15 -6.51 10.84
CA ASN A 94 -14.45 -6.08 9.64
C ASN A 94 -13.41 -5.00 9.95
N VAL A 95 -12.16 -5.17 9.50
CA VAL A 95 -11.08 -4.27 9.84
C VAL A 95 -10.20 -3.93 8.64
N MET A 96 -9.83 -2.66 8.54
CA MET A 96 -8.75 -2.18 7.70
C MET A 96 -7.60 -1.73 8.61
N LEU A 97 -6.44 -2.37 8.47
CA LEU A 97 -5.20 -2.02 9.17
C LEU A 97 -4.33 -1.14 8.28
N GLU A 98 -3.77 -0.08 8.84
CA GLU A 98 -2.72 0.67 8.15
C GLU A 98 -1.45 -0.18 7.94
N LYS A 99 -0.65 0.24 6.95
CA LYS A 99 0.62 -0.40 6.66
C LYS A 99 1.74 0.02 7.67
N PRO A 100 2.69 -0.89 7.96
CA PRO A 100 2.68 -2.30 7.64
C PRO A 100 1.59 -3.01 8.44
N MET A 101 0.99 -4.07 7.87
CA MET A 101 -0.10 -4.81 8.53
C MET A 101 0.29 -5.26 9.94
N THR A 102 1.50 -5.79 10.08
CA THR A 102 2.13 -6.16 11.36
C THR A 102 3.65 -6.02 11.25
N LEU A 103 4.38 -6.27 12.34
CA LEU A 103 5.85 -6.22 12.35
C LEU A 103 6.50 -7.53 11.89
N THR A 104 5.78 -8.68 11.92
CA THR A 104 6.31 -9.99 11.51
C THR A 104 5.32 -10.74 10.61
N ALA A 105 5.85 -11.59 9.74
CA ALA A 105 5.04 -12.45 8.87
C ALA A 105 4.17 -13.42 9.69
N ALA A 106 4.67 -13.93 10.82
CA ALA A 106 3.91 -14.80 11.71
C ALA A 106 2.65 -14.11 12.26
N GLN A 107 2.76 -12.87 12.73
CA GLN A 107 1.60 -12.07 13.17
C GLN A 107 0.61 -11.82 12.03
N SER A 108 1.11 -11.53 10.83
CA SER A 108 0.26 -11.34 9.65
C SER A 108 -0.50 -12.62 9.30
N ALA A 109 0.17 -13.78 9.31
CA ALA A 109 -0.45 -15.07 9.03
C ALA A 109 -1.59 -15.39 10.03
N GLU A 110 -1.37 -15.13 11.32
CA GLU A 110 -2.39 -15.31 12.35
C GLU A 110 -3.62 -14.42 12.11
N LEU A 111 -3.44 -13.15 11.75
CA LEU A 111 -4.56 -12.27 11.43
C LEU A 111 -5.35 -12.74 10.20
N VAL A 112 -4.65 -13.25 9.18
CA VAL A 112 -5.30 -13.83 7.98
C VAL A 112 -6.13 -15.06 8.34
N GLU A 113 -5.59 -15.96 9.18
CA GLU A 113 -6.33 -17.12 9.66
C GLU A 113 -7.56 -16.72 10.48
N LEU A 114 -7.42 -15.81 11.43
CA LEU A 114 -8.53 -15.28 12.22
C LEU A 114 -9.63 -14.66 11.34
N ALA A 115 -9.25 -13.87 10.34
CA ALA A 115 -10.21 -13.29 9.41
C ALA A 115 -10.98 -14.37 8.63
N ARG A 116 -10.29 -15.44 8.22
CA ARG A 116 -10.90 -16.59 7.53
C ARG A 116 -11.85 -17.36 8.45
N ASP A 117 -11.42 -17.67 9.67
CA ASP A 117 -12.18 -18.48 10.62
C ASP A 117 -13.45 -17.77 11.09
N THR A 118 -13.39 -16.46 11.27
CA THR A 118 -14.52 -15.65 11.72
C THR A 118 -15.40 -15.14 10.59
N GLY A 119 -14.93 -15.20 9.34
CA GLY A 119 -15.59 -14.61 8.18
C GLY A 119 -15.48 -13.09 8.09
N ALA A 120 -14.69 -12.46 8.96
CA ALA A 120 -14.44 -11.02 8.96
C ALA A 120 -13.63 -10.59 7.72
N ARG A 121 -13.83 -9.35 7.29
CA ARG A 121 -13.05 -8.76 6.21
C ARG A 121 -11.79 -8.11 6.79
N LEU A 122 -10.63 -8.54 6.29
CA LEU A 122 -9.33 -7.96 6.61
C LEU A 122 -8.76 -7.28 5.37
N MET A 123 -8.55 -5.98 5.45
CA MET A 123 -7.93 -5.15 4.41
C MET A 123 -6.69 -4.45 4.97
N VAL A 124 -5.71 -4.18 4.12
CA VAL A 124 -4.49 -3.45 4.51
C VAL A 124 -4.39 -2.13 3.76
N GLY A 125 -3.98 -1.05 4.43
CA GLY A 125 -3.89 0.31 3.91
C GLY A 125 -2.72 0.54 2.95
N HIS A 126 -2.66 -0.21 1.84
CA HIS A 126 -1.71 0.06 0.76
C HIS A 126 -2.30 1.07 -0.23
N VAL A 127 -2.42 2.31 0.21
CA VAL A 127 -3.12 3.42 -0.46
C VAL A 127 -2.72 3.62 -1.93
N LEU A 128 -1.49 3.27 -2.33
CA LEU A 128 -1.06 3.43 -3.72
C LEU A 128 -1.81 2.51 -4.69
N LEU A 129 -2.35 1.37 -4.25
CA LEU A 129 -3.17 0.51 -5.11
C LEU A 129 -4.52 1.16 -5.47
N PHE A 130 -4.89 2.23 -4.78
CA PHE A 130 -6.06 3.07 -5.09
C PHE A 130 -5.69 4.36 -5.81
N HIS A 131 -4.40 4.60 -6.07
CA HIS A 131 -3.98 5.73 -6.89
C HIS A 131 -4.35 5.48 -8.35
N PRO A 132 -5.09 6.39 -9.01
CA PRO A 132 -5.64 6.16 -10.35
C PRO A 132 -4.59 5.85 -11.42
N ALA A 133 -3.37 6.40 -11.29
CA ALA A 133 -2.29 6.10 -12.24
C ALA A 133 -1.85 4.62 -12.15
N TYR A 134 -1.67 4.05 -10.95
CA TYR A 134 -1.28 2.64 -10.82
C TYR A 134 -2.39 1.70 -11.31
N ARG A 135 -3.66 2.04 -11.07
CA ARG A 135 -4.80 1.31 -11.64
C ARG A 135 -4.79 1.38 -13.17
N LYS A 136 -4.52 2.56 -13.72
CA LYS A 136 -4.42 2.72 -15.18
C LYS A 136 -3.26 1.95 -15.78
N ILE A 137 -2.11 1.91 -15.13
CA ILE A 137 -0.96 1.09 -15.54
C ILE A 137 -1.35 -0.40 -15.55
N LYS A 138 -2.06 -0.88 -14.51
CA LYS A 138 -2.57 -2.26 -14.47
C LYS A 138 -3.52 -2.56 -15.64
N GLU A 139 -4.46 -1.65 -15.94
CA GLU A 139 -5.33 -1.80 -17.12
C GLU A 139 -4.54 -1.93 -18.43
N VAL A 140 -3.48 -1.15 -18.60
CA VAL A 140 -2.62 -1.23 -19.80
C VAL A 140 -1.87 -2.56 -19.86
N ILE A 141 -1.38 -3.06 -18.72
CA ILE A 141 -0.74 -4.38 -18.64
C ILE A 141 -1.76 -5.48 -19.02
N ASP A 142 -2.93 -5.47 -18.38
CA ASP A 142 -3.98 -6.49 -18.56
C ASP A 142 -4.58 -6.49 -19.98
N SER A 143 -4.59 -5.33 -20.65
CA SER A 143 -4.98 -5.24 -22.06
C SER A 143 -4.00 -5.92 -23.02
N GLY A 144 -2.82 -6.36 -22.54
CA GLY A 144 -1.77 -6.93 -23.35
C GLY A 144 -1.01 -5.93 -24.23
N ARG A 145 -1.24 -4.63 -24.05
CA ARG A 145 -0.58 -3.58 -24.85
C ARG A 145 0.94 -3.59 -24.70
N LEU A 146 1.45 -3.94 -23.50
CA LEU A 146 2.89 -4.10 -23.25
C LEU A 146 3.46 -5.43 -23.76
N GLY A 147 2.61 -6.38 -24.18
CA GLY A 147 3.03 -7.74 -24.51
C GLY A 147 3.44 -8.52 -23.25
N LYS A 148 4.43 -9.41 -23.38
CA LYS A 148 4.99 -10.14 -22.24
C LYS A 148 5.79 -9.16 -21.37
N LEU A 149 5.52 -9.14 -20.06
CA LEU A 149 6.34 -8.39 -19.11
C LEU A 149 7.75 -9.00 -19.02
N PHE A 150 8.76 -8.16 -19.02
CA PHE A 150 10.15 -8.55 -18.82
C PHE A 150 10.62 -8.19 -17.42
N TYR A 151 10.58 -6.88 -17.11
CA TYR A 151 10.91 -6.43 -15.76
C TYR A 151 10.23 -5.10 -15.42
N LEU A 152 10.17 -4.84 -14.11
CA LEU A 152 9.69 -3.60 -13.54
C LEU A 152 10.76 -3.03 -12.60
N TYR A 153 10.75 -1.73 -12.37
CA TYR A 153 11.51 -1.20 -11.25
C TYR A 153 10.84 -0.01 -10.59
N SER A 154 11.12 0.13 -9.31
CA SER A 154 10.63 1.24 -8.50
C SER A 154 11.78 1.93 -7.78
N HIS A 155 11.79 3.27 -7.84
CA HIS A 155 12.66 4.13 -7.05
C HIS A 155 11.82 4.95 -6.09
N ARG A 156 12.15 4.87 -4.79
CA ARG A 156 11.58 5.74 -3.78
C ARG A 156 12.70 6.40 -3.00
N LEU A 157 13.05 7.57 -3.48
CA LEU A 157 14.26 8.30 -3.12
C LEU A 157 13.90 9.69 -2.61
N ASN A 158 14.59 10.16 -1.59
CA ASN A 158 14.39 11.49 -1.02
C ASN A 158 15.54 11.83 -0.05
N LEU A 159 15.86 13.12 0.11
CA LEU A 159 16.51 13.58 1.33
C LEU A 159 15.40 13.91 2.35
N GLY A 160 15.01 12.90 3.10
CA GLY A 160 13.82 12.94 3.96
C GLY A 160 14.14 12.81 5.44
N THR A 161 13.12 12.43 6.21
CA THR A 161 13.29 12.15 7.64
C THR A 161 14.05 10.84 7.81
N VAL A 162 15.29 10.93 8.27
CA VAL A 162 16.11 9.79 8.69
C VAL A 162 15.53 9.26 10.01
N ARG A 163 15.35 7.95 10.12
CA ARG A 163 14.83 7.30 11.32
C ARG A 163 15.96 6.63 12.11
N THR A 164 15.74 6.40 13.37
CA THR A 164 16.69 5.77 14.29
C THR A 164 16.26 4.36 14.71
N GLU A 165 14.96 4.07 14.61
CA GLU A 165 14.36 2.81 15.07
C GLU A 165 14.15 1.80 13.94
N GLU A 166 14.04 2.27 12.69
CA GLU A 166 13.81 1.39 11.54
C GLU A 166 14.69 1.78 10.34
N SER A 167 15.07 0.81 9.53
CA SER A 167 15.79 1.01 8.27
C SER A 167 14.89 1.59 7.18
N VAL A 168 15.52 2.14 6.12
CA VAL A 168 14.79 2.77 5.00
C VAL A 168 13.84 1.81 4.28
N PHE A 169 14.20 0.51 4.21
CA PHE A 169 13.39 -0.47 3.48
C PHE A 169 11.99 -0.66 4.08
N PRO A 170 11.82 -1.07 5.36
CA PRO A 170 10.48 -1.18 5.96
C PRO A 170 9.73 0.14 6.00
N SER A 171 10.44 1.28 6.04
CA SER A 171 9.82 2.59 6.01
C SER A 171 9.20 2.95 4.66
N PHE A 172 9.90 2.67 3.55
CA PHE A 172 9.54 3.14 2.20
C PHE A 172 8.97 2.04 1.29
N ALA A 173 9.56 0.84 1.29
CA ALA A 173 9.27 -0.21 0.33
C ALA A 173 7.89 -0.90 0.43
N PRO A 174 7.11 -0.86 1.54
CA PRO A 174 5.79 -1.51 1.58
C PRO A 174 4.87 -1.11 0.41
N HIS A 175 4.94 0.16 0.02
CA HIS A 175 4.17 0.66 -1.12
C HIS A 175 4.64 0.08 -2.45
N ASP A 176 5.97 -0.01 -2.63
CA ASP A 176 6.55 -0.49 -3.88
C ASP A 176 6.33 -1.98 -4.05
N ILE A 177 6.48 -2.77 -2.98
CA ILE A 177 6.20 -4.21 -2.97
C ILE A 177 4.74 -4.44 -3.36
N SER A 178 3.79 -3.79 -2.67
CA SER A 178 2.37 -3.96 -2.95
C SER A 178 1.99 -3.61 -4.40
N VAL A 179 2.60 -2.54 -4.95
CA VAL A 179 2.39 -2.13 -6.35
C VAL A 179 2.95 -3.18 -7.31
N LEU A 180 4.16 -3.68 -7.08
CA LEU A 180 4.78 -4.68 -7.96
C LEU A 180 4.00 -5.99 -7.96
N ASP A 181 3.58 -6.49 -6.78
CA ASP A 181 2.74 -7.69 -6.66
C ASP A 181 1.39 -7.50 -7.37
N TYR A 182 0.76 -6.33 -7.21
CA TYR A 182 -0.49 -6.00 -7.92
C TYR A 182 -0.33 -5.97 -9.42
N LEU A 183 0.74 -5.35 -9.93
CA LEU A 183 0.98 -5.22 -11.38
C LEU A 183 1.33 -6.55 -12.03
N THR A 184 2.12 -7.40 -11.37
CA THR A 184 2.48 -8.74 -11.85
C THR A 184 1.38 -9.78 -11.64
N GLY A 185 0.45 -9.52 -10.72
CA GLY A 185 -0.68 -10.40 -10.38
C GLY A 185 -0.30 -11.57 -9.48
N SER A 186 0.87 -11.54 -8.85
CA SER A 186 1.35 -12.58 -7.93
C SER A 186 2.41 -12.04 -6.98
N PRO A 187 2.64 -12.66 -5.80
CA PRO A 187 3.76 -12.34 -4.95
C PRO A 187 5.09 -12.77 -5.56
N ALA A 188 6.17 -12.13 -5.10
CA ALA A 188 7.53 -12.49 -5.49
C ALA A 188 7.89 -13.91 -5.01
N CYS A 189 8.58 -14.70 -5.86
CA CYS A 189 9.01 -16.08 -5.56
C CYS A 189 10.48 -16.19 -5.17
N LYS A 190 11.30 -15.18 -5.48
CA LYS A 190 12.71 -15.10 -5.05
C LYS A 190 13.08 -13.67 -4.72
N ILE A 191 13.93 -13.51 -3.71
CA ILE A 191 14.32 -12.22 -3.17
C ILE A 191 15.84 -12.19 -2.99
N GLU A 192 16.49 -11.15 -3.49
CA GLU A 192 17.89 -10.81 -3.22
C GLU A 192 17.97 -9.34 -2.80
N ALA A 193 18.82 -9.01 -1.83
CA ALA A 193 18.93 -7.65 -1.33
C ALA A 193 20.34 -7.29 -0.88
N LYS A 194 20.67 -6.01 -1.01
CA LYS A 194 21.85 -5.38 -0.42
C LYS A 194 21.46 -4.08 0.24
N GLY A 195 22.01 -3.85 1.42
CA GLY A 195 21.83 -2.61 2.19
C GLY A 195 23.15 -1.93 2.47
N ALA A 196 23.12 -0.61 2.65
CA ALA A 196 24.26 0.18 3.06
C ALA A 196 23.88 1.13 4.21
N LYS A 197 24.79 1.27 5.17
CA LYS A 197 24.69 2.14 6.33
C LYS A 197 25.72 3.27 6.17
N PHE A 198 25.29 4.50 6.25
CA PHE A 198 26.15 5.67 6.05
C PHE A 198 26.11 6.64 7.24
N LEU A 199 24.94 6.80 7.86
CA LEU A 199 24.70 7.79 8.90
C LEU A 199 24.73 7.18 10.31
N GLN A 200 24.35 5.92 10.44
CA GLN A 200 24.17 5.22 11.71
C GLN A 200 24.57 3.75 11.58
N ASP A 201 25.09 3.16 12.66
CA ASP A 201 25.56 1.76 12.64
C ASP A 201 24.41 0.72 12.66
N LYS A 202 23.23 1.12 13.12
CA LYS A 202 22.13 0.20 13.41
C LYS A 202 21.10 0.10 12.29
N VAL A 203 20.94 1.13 11.46
CA VAL A 203 19.91 1.18 10.42
C VAL A 203 20.51 1.37 9.03
N TYR A 204 19.89 0.78 8.04
CA TYR A 204 20.28 0.92 6.64
C TYR A 204 19.66 2.18 6.04
N ASP A 205 20.49 3.01 5.41
CA ASP A 205 20.10 4.28 4.79
C ASP A 205 19.72 4.11 3.31
N SER A 206 20.17 3.02 2.71
CA SER A 206 19.92 2.69 1.30
C SER A 206 19.84 1.19 1.12
N THR A 207 18.89 0.73 0.30
CA THR A 207 18.78 -0.68 -0.08
C THR A 207 18.44 -0.83 -1.55
N LEU A 208 19.04 -1.85 -2.16
CA LEU A 208 18.68 -2.36 -3.48
C LEU A 208 18.17 -3.79 -3.33
N THR A 209 16.93 -4.02 -3.72
CA THR A 209 16.26 -5.33 -3.63
C THR A 209 15.89 -5.79 -5.03
N GLN A 210 16.19 -7.05 -5.35
CA GLN A 210 15.76 -7.72 -6.58
C GLN A 210 14.70 -8.77 -6.23
N LEU A 211 13.66 -8.82 -7.05
CA LEU A 211 12.52 -9.72 -6.91
C LEU A 211 12.32 -10.48 -8.21
N GLU A 212 12.04 -11.78 -8.11
CA GLU A 212 11.61 -12.58 -9.24
C GLU A 212 10.14 -12.98 -9.03
N TYR A 213 9.38 -12.93 -10.11
CA TYR A 213 7.95 -13.27 -10.16
C TYR A 213 7.71 -14.45 -11.10
N PRO A 214 6.59 -15.17 -10.97
CA PRO A 214 6.23 -16.22 -11.92
C PRO A 214 6.27 -15.73 -13.38
N GLY A 215 6.60 -16.63 -14.30
CA GLY A 215 6.72 -16.28 -15.72
C GLY A 215 8.04 -15.61 -16.10
N ASN A 216 9.07 -15.67 -15.23
CA ASN A 216 10.37 -15.04 -15.41
C ASN A 216 10.26 -13.51 -15.58
N VAL A 217 9.41 -12.89 -14.76
CA VAL A 217 9.33 -11.44 -14.63
C VAL A 217 10.24 -11.01 -13.49
N HIS A 218 11.10 -10.03 -13.73
CA HIS A 218 12.02 -9.52 -12.73
C HIS A 218 11.57 -8.14 -12.25
N ALA A 219 11.90 -7.80 -11.01
CA ALA A 219 11.75 -6.42 -10.55
C ALA A 219 12.91 -6.03 -9.63
N HIS A 220 13.12 -4.71 -9.50
CA HIS A 220 13.99 -4.20 -8.45
C HIS A 220 13.38 -2.97 -7.79
N ILE A 221 13.65 -2.84 -6.49
CA ILE A 221 13.26 -1.71 -5.65
C ILE A 221 14.53 -1.05 -5.14
N TYR A 222 14.69 0.23 -5.42
CA TYR A 222 15.75 1.04 -4.85
C TYR A 222 15.13 2.10 -3.95
N VAL A 223 15.45 2.03 -2.65
CA VAL A 223 15.00 3.00 -1.66
C VAL A 223 16.18 3.63 -0.93
N SER A 224 16.12 4.93 -0.74
CA SER A 224 17.12 5.68 0.03
C SER A 224 16.52 6.98 0.55
N TRP A 225 16.87 7.35 1.79
CA TRP A 225 16.61 8.71 2.30
C TRP A 225 17.81 9.65 2.16
N LEU A 226 18.90 9.19 1.51
CA LEU A 226 20.08 9.97 1.13
C LEU A 226 20.10 10.16 -0.38
N HIS A 227 19.21 11.02 -0.89
CA HIS A 227 19.14 11.31 -2.31
C HIS A 227 18.85 12.80 -2.54
N PRO A 228 19.50 13.47 -3.49
CA PRO A 228 19.43 14.93 -3.63
C PRO A 228 18.06 15.48 -4.01
N TYR A 229 17.18 14.68 -4.60
CA TYR A 229 15.82 15.06 -4.94
C TYR A 229 14.83 13.94 -4.66
N LYS A 230 13.55 14.31 -4.54
CA LYS A 230 12.48 13.34 -4.36
C LYS A 230 12.18 12.66 -5.69
N GLN A 231 12.15 11.32 -5.68
CA GLN A 231 11.72 10.50 -6.81
C GLN A 231 10.79 9.38 -6.31
N GLN A 232 9.69 9.17 -7.02
CA GLN A 232 8.72 8.09 -6.78
C GLN A 232 8.37 7.47 -8.12
N LEU A 233 9.40 6.91 -8.76
CA LEU A 233 9.38 6.42 -10.12
C LEU A 233 9.02 4.94 -10.16
N LEU A 234 8.06 4.60 -11.02
CA LEU A 234 7.79 3.25 -11.48
C LEU A 234 8.07 3.18 -12.98
N VAL A 235 8.77 2.13 -13.41
CA VAL A 235 8.96 1.79 -14.84
C VAL A 235 8.55 0.35 -15.07
N VAL A 236 7.85 0.10 -16.17
CA VAL A 236 7.39 -1.23 -16.58
C VAL A 236 7.87 -1.49 -18.00
N ILE A 237 8.60 -2.56 -18.20
CA ILE A 237 9.20 -2.95 -19.48
C ILE A 237 8.53 -4.23 -19.97
N GLY A 238 7.94 -4.15 -21.14
CA GLY A 238 7.34 -5.28 -21.85
C GLY A 238 7.90 -5.50 -23.23
N SER A 239 7.51 -6.59 -23.86
CA SER A 239 8.01 -7.00 -25.19
C SER A 239 7.50 -6.11 -26.34
N LYS A 240 6.43 -5.31 -26.11
CA LYS A 240 5.81 -4.46 -27.15
C LYS A 240 5.87 -2.97 -26.83
N GLY A 241 6.32 -2.58 -25.65
CA GLY A 241 6.41 -1.20 -25.21
C GLY A 241 6.82 -1.10 -23.75
N MET A 242 6.96 0.14 -23.26
CA MET A 242 7.39 0.45 -21.92
C MET A 242 6.51 1.55 -21.33
N LEU A 243 6.42 1.58 -20.00
CA LEU A 243 5.73 2.65 -19.26
C LEU A 243 6.65 3.28 -18.24
N SER A 244 6.48 4.57 -17.98
CA SER A 244 7.00 5.20 -16.77
C SER A 244 5.95 6.09 -16.11
N PHE A 245 6.03 6.20 -14.79
CA PHE A 245 5.23 7.08 -13.97
C PHE A 245 6.06 7.54 -12.77
N ASP A 246 6.18 8.85 -12.58
CA ASP A 246 6.83 9.42 -11.38
C ASP A 246 5.81 10.30 -10.62
N ASP A 247 5.36 9.83 -9.45
CA ASP A 247 4.41 10.55 -8.59
C ASP A 247 5.05 11.76 -7.87
N ALA A 248 6.36 11.97 -8.00
CA ALA A 248 7.06 13.12 -7.45
C ALA A 248 7.10 14.32 -8.39
N THR A 249 6.78 14.16 -9.68
CA THR A 249 6.71 15.26 -10.66
C THR A 249 5.42 16.06 -10.51
N SER A 250 5.42 17.30 -11.01
CA SER A 250 4.23 18.17 -11.02
C SER A 250 3.15 17.65 -11.97
N GLU A 251 3.57 17.14 -13.12
CA GLU A 251 2.71 16.66 -14.20
C GLU A 251 2.00 15.36 -13.82
N LYS A 252 2.72 14.46 -13.15
CA LYS A 252 2.22 13.12 -12.76
C LYS A 252 1.60 12.40 -13.96
N GLU A 253 2.37 12.33 -15.04
CA GLU A 253 1.93 11.73 -16.29
C GLU A 253 2.39 10.28 -16.42
N ILE A 254 1.56 9.43 -17.03
CA ILE A 254 1.95 8.08 -17.44
C ILE A 254 2.45 8.18 -18.87
N HIS A 255 3.74 7.96 -19.06
CA HIS A 255 4.36 7.94 -20.38
C HIS A 255 4.40 6.51 -20.91
N PHE A 256 3.85 6.30 -22.10
CA PHE A 256 3.97 5.06 -22.84
C PHE A 256 4.97 5.24 -23.99
N TYR A 257 6.02 4.44 -23.96
CA TYR A 257 7.08 4.44 -24.98
C TYR A 257 6.83 3.31 -25.97
N ASN A 258 6.51 3.66 -27.22
CA ASN A 258 6.34 2.73 -28.31
C ASN A 258 7.71 2.23 -28.84
N LYS A 259 8.49 1.62 -27.95
CA LYS A 259 9.87 1.20 -28.21
C LYS A 259 10.02 -0.28 -27.84
N ARG A 260 10.63 -1.06 -28.73
CA ARG A 260 10.92 -2.48 -28.51
C ARG A 260 12.08 -2.94 -29.37
N ILE A 261 12.58 -4.14 -29.08
CA ILE A 261 13.53 -4.84 -29.92
C ILE A 261 12.80 -6.03 -30.57
N ASP A 262 12.81 -6.06 -31.90
CA ASP A 262 12.39 -7.22 -32.70
C ASP A 262 13.62 -7.94 -33.24
N PHE A 263 13.46 -9.14 -33.79
CA PHE A 263 14.56 -9.91 -34.40
C PHE A 263 14.27 -10.15 -35.89
N GLU A 264 15.16 -9.68 -36.76
CA GLU A 264 15.12 -9.94 -38.20
C GLU A 264 16.34 -10.76 -38.60
N ASN A 265 16.11 -11.93 -39.18
CA ASN A 265 17.19 -12.88 -39.52
C ASN A 265 18.13 -13.21 -38.34
N GLY A 266 17.60 -13.25 -37.11
CA GLY A 266 18.36 -13.50 -35.88
C GLY A 266 19.14 -12.32 -35.34
N LEU A 267 19.05 -11.13 -35.94
CA LEU A 267 19.69 -9.92 -35.48
C LEU A 267 18.67 -8.99 -34.79
N PRO A 268 19.04 -8.33 -33.65
CA PRO A 268 18.15 -7.41 -32.96
C PRO A 268 17.97 -6.15 -33.78
N VAL A 269 16.71 -5.73 -33.96
CA VAL A 269 16.31 -4.50 -34.66
C VAL A 269 15.49 -3.64 -33.71
N LYS A 270 15.88 -2.40 -33.55
CA LYS A 270 15.15 -1.41 -32.74
C LYS A 270 13.94 -0.90 -33.52
N ILE A 271 12.76 -1.02 -32.92
CA ILE A 271 11.51 -0.46 -33.43
C ILE A 271 11.11 0.69 -32.52
N GLU A 272 10.84 1.85 -33.14
CA GLU A 272 10.38 3.05 -32.45
C GLU A 272 9.19 3.68 -33.18
N ALA A 273 8.21 4.12 -32.40
CA ALA A 273 7.11 4.97 -32.85
C ALA A 273 6.93 6.12 -31.83
N PRO A 274 6.14 7.13 -32.12
CA PRO A 274 5.92 8.23 -31.21
C PRO A 274 5.46 7.78 -29.84
N ASP A 275 6.02 8.40 -28.79
CA ASP A 275 5.62 8.20 -27.41
C ASP A 275 4.24 8.81 -27.16
N GLU A 276 3.53 8.28 -26.17
CA GLU A 276 2.18 8.72 -25.82
C GLU A 276 2.08 9.03 -24.32
N ILE A 277 1.23 10.00 -23.96
CA ILE A 277 0.77 10.21 -22.59
C ILE A 277 -0.56 9.48 -22.43
N ILE A 278 -0.62 8.57 -21.46
CA ILE A 278 -1.85 7.82 -21.14
C ILE A 278 -2.65 8.63 -20.13
N PRO A 279 -3.85 9.12 -20.52
CA PRO A 279 -4.68 9.89 -19.61
C PRO A 279 -5.30 8.99 -18.53
N TYR A 280 -5.47 9.55 -17.33
CA TYR A 280 -6.22 8.96 -16.24
C TYR A 280 -6.95 10.04 -15.44
N GLU A 281 -8.06 9.66 -14.79
CA GLU A 281 -8.82 10.58 -13.94
C GLU A 281 -8.09 10.79 -12.60
N LYS A 282 -7.84 12.04 -12.22
CA LYS A 282 -7.19 12.36 -10.94
C LYS A 282 -8.22 12.28 -9.81
N LYS A 283 -8.01 11.36 -8.87
CA LYS A 283 -8.81 11.16 -7.65
C LYS A 283 -7.89 11.07 -6.45
N MET A 284 -8.45 11.26 -5.26
CA MET A 284 -7.70 11.14 -4.01
C MET A 284 -7.57 9.66 -3.61
N PRO A 285 -6.35 9.09 -3.58
CA PRO A 285 -6.17 7.66 -3.33
C PRO A 285 -6.79 7.17 -2.02
N LEU A 286 -6.66 7.92 -0.93
CA LEU A 286 -7.23 7.54 0.36
C LEU A 286 -8.77 7.53 0.35
N GLU A 287 -9.39 8.42 -0.40
CA GLU A 287 -10.85 8.43 -0.56
C GLU A 287 -11.33 7.18 -1.31
N GLU A 288 -10.67 6.83 -2.41
CA GLU A 288 -10.98 5.60 -3.18
C GLU A 288 -10.73 4.34 -2.34
N GLU A 289 -9.69 4.32 -1.52
CA GLU A 289 -9.36 3.21 -0.63
C GLU A 289 -10.42 3.01 0.47
N LEU A 290 -10.76 4.06 1.20
CA LEU A 290 -11.76 3.99 2.27
C LEU A 290 -13.16 3.71 1.71
N LYS A 291 -13.49 4.29 0.55
CA LYS A 291 -14.73 3.97 -0.15
C LYS A 291 -14.78 2.50 -0.53
N TYR A 292 -13.71 1.94 -1.09
CA TYR A 292 -13.62 0.53 -1.43
C TYR A 292 -13.81 -0.37 -0.19
N PHE A 293 -13.17 -0.05 0.94
CA PHE A 293 -13.36 -0.78 2.19
C PHE A 293 -14.84 -0.80 2.61
N VAL A 294 -15.49 0.38 2.64
CA VAL A 294 -16.89 0.53 3.02
C VAL A 294 -17.84 -0.26 2.08
N GLU A 295 -17.57 -0.26 0.79
CA GLU A 295 -18.37 -0.97 -0.21
C GLU A 295 -18.20 -2.50 -0.15
N HIS A 296 -17.11 -3.01 0.44
CA HIS A 296 -16.78 -4.44 0.48
C HIS A 296 -16.92 -5.08 1.87
N LEU A 297 -17.59 -4.42 2.81
CA LEU A 297 -17.80 -4.98 4.16
C LEU A 297 -18.59 -6.30 4.15
N ASP A 298 -19.46 -6.51 3.17
CA ASP A 298 -20.25 -7.73 3.02
C ASP A 298 -19.77 -8.63 1.87
N SER A 299 -18.66 -8.30 1.23
CA SER A 299 -18.13 -9.02 0.07
C SER A 299 -16.63 -9.27 0.20
N THR A 300 -16.07 -10.05 -0.70
CA THR A 300 -14.63 -10.36 -0.70
C THR A 300 -13.79 -9.10 -0.98
N ILE A 301 -12.75 -8.89 -0.19
CA ILE A 301 -11.72 -7.89 -0.46
C ILE A 301 -10.79 -8.45 -1.55
N GLY A 302 -10.89 -7.92 -2.75
CA GLY A 302 -10.08 -8.36 -3.90
C GLY A 302 -8.75 -7.62 -4.04
N ILE A 303 -8.68 -6.38 -3.54
CA ILE A 303 -7.48 -5.54 -3.57
C ILE A 303 -7.10 -5.21 -2.13
N ASN A 304 -5.82 -5.33 -1.79
CA ASN A 304 -5.32 -5.09 -0.43
C ASN A 304 -5.91 -6.04 0.63
N SER A 305 -6.21 -7.28 0.27
CA SER A 305 -6.66 -8.27 1.25
C SER A 305 -5.59 -8.54 2.33
N GLY A 306 -6.01 -9.18 3.43
CA GLY A 306 -5.08 -9.61 4.46
C GLY A 306 -3.96 -10.49 3.91
N GLU A 307 -4.26 -11.40 2.95
CA GLU A 307 -3.27 -12.24 2.28
C GLU A 307 -2.24 -11.41 1.50
N ALA A 308 -2.69 -10.40 0.76
CA ALA A 308 -1.79 -9.48 0.06
C ALA A 308 -0.89 -8.71 1.06
N GLY A 309 -1.46 -8.26 2.17
CA GLY A 309 -0.70 -7.62 3.25
C GLY A 309 0.34 -8.55 3.88
N TYR A 310 -0.01 -9.83 4.10
CA TYR A 310 0.91 -10.85 4.58
C TYR A 310 2.12 -11.02 3.65
N GLU A 311 1.90 -11.13 2.33
CA GLU A 311 3.01 -11.28 1.37
C GLU A 311 3.93 -10.05 1.39
N VAL A 312 3.40 -8.83 1.53
CA VAL A 312 4.23 -7.62 1.71
C VAL A 312 5.10 -7.72 2.96
N VAL A 313 4.53 -8.08 4.12
CA VAL A 313 5.29 -8.19 5.38
C VAL A 313 6.35 -9.29 5.28
N LYS A 314 6.05 -10.40 4.62
CA LYS A 314 6.99 -11.50 4.38
C LYS A 314 8.20 -11.04 3.54
N VAL A 315 7.99 -10.24 2.49
CA VAL A 315 9.09 -9.64 1.73
C VAL A 315 9.92 -8.70 2.61
N LEU A 316 9.27 -7.85 3.42
CA LEU A 316 9.97 -6.93 4.32
C LEU A 316 10.87 -7.67 5.31
N GLU A 317 10.35 -8.71 5.96
CA GLU A 317 11.09 -9.54 6.91
C GLU A 317 12.25 -10.30 6.23
N THR A 318 11.99 -10.89 5.05
CA THR A 318 13.01 -11.60 4.27
C THR A 318 14.15 -10.68 3.85
N VAL A 319 13.86 -9.49 3.34
CA VAL A 319 14.89 -8.51 2.96
C VAL A 319 15.72 -8.09 4.16
N GLN A 320 15.07 -7.83 5.31
CA GLN A 320 15.78 -7.45 6.53
C GLN A 320 16.77 -8.56 6.95
N GLN A 321 16.34 -9.83 6.94
CA GLN A 321 17.21 -10.98 7.24
C GLN A 321 18.39 -11.10 6.25
N ILE A 322 18.14 -10.91 4.95
CA ILE A 322 19.20 -11.00 3.92
C ILE A 322 20.25 -9.92 4.14
N ILE A 323 19.84 -8.65 4.35
CA ILE A 323 20.80 -7.55 4.47
C ILE A 323 21.57 -7.60 5.78
N GLU A 324 20.99 -8.12 6.87
CA GLU A 324 21.65 -8.32 8.15
C GLU A 324 22.70 -9.44 8.07
N ASN A 325 22.37 -10.57 7.42
CA ASN A 325 23.29 -11.70 7.23
C ASN A 325 24.45 -11.35 6.29
N ASN A 326 24.23 -10.50 5.29
CA ASN A 326 25.27 -10.06 4.36
C ASN A 326 26.15 -8.92 4.92
N GLY A 327 25.75 -8.28 6.00
CA GLY A 327 26.47 -7.19 6.66
C GLY A 327 27.45 -7.66 7.74
N GLN A 328 27.53 -8.97 7.99
CA GLN A 328 28.52 -9.61 8.85
C GLN A 328 29.70 -10.11 8.01
#